data_3b52477dbb32f1431b38976be7e241c6
#
_entry.id   3b52477dbb32f1431b38976be7e241c6
#
_cell.length_a   1.000
_cell.length_b   1.000
_cell.length_c   1.000
_cell.angle_alpha   90.00
_cell.angle_beta   90.00
_cell.angle_gamma   90.00
#
_symmetry.space_group_name_H-M   'P 1'
#
loop_
_entity.id
_entity.type
_entity.pdbx_description
1 polymer ?
#
loop_
_entity_poly.entity_id
_entity_poly.type
_entity_poly.pdbx_seq_one_letter_code
_entity_poly.pdbx_strand_id
1 'polypeptide(L)' 'MQVMNATKFRKNLFSIIENVGKYNEPLCITGKNSEAVLLSLEDYNNLIAMMEINSNPALKRKIEEGLNTPLKECLS' A
#
# COMPACT_ATOMS: atom_id res chain seq x y z
N MET A 1 3.87 0.45 -13.96
CA MET A 1 3.52 -0.42 -12.81
C MET A 1 3.30 -1.83 -13.34
N GLN A 2 3.88 -2.80 -12.65
CA GLN A 2 3.67 -4.20 -13.02
C GLN A 2 2.31 -4.68 -12.55
N VAL A 3 1.76 -5.65 -13.25
CA VAL A 3 0.47 -6.25 -12.92
C VAL A 3 0.64 -7.76 -12.76
N MET A 4 0.07 -8.30 -11.71
CA MET A 4 0.17 -9.72 -11.41
C MET A 4 -1.15 -10.23 -10.88
N ASN A 5 -1.52 -11.46 -11.22
CA ASN A 5 -2.75 -12.00 -10.64
C ASN A 5 -2.52 -12.51 -9.21
N ALA A 6 -3.61 -12.61 -8.46
CA ALA A 6 -3.55 -12.96 -7.04
C ALA A 6 -2.97 -14.37 -6.80
N THR A 7 -3.23 -15.29 -7.72
CA THR A 7 -2.73 -16.65 -7.58
C THR A 7 -1.20 -16.70 -7.64
N LYS A 8 -0.62 -15.98 -8.59
CA LYS A 8 0.83 -15.90 -8.72
C LYS A 8 1.44 -15.14 -7.54
N PHE A 9 0.78 -14.06 -7.11
CA PHE A 9 1.22 -13.30 -5.96
C PHE A 9 1.28 -14.17 -4.72
N ARG A 10 0.23 -14.97 -4.49
CA ARG A 10 0.18 -15.86 -3.32
C ARG A 10 1.30 -16.88 -3.31
N LYS A 11 1.65 -17.42 -4.47
CA LYS A 11 2.73 -18.41 -4.59
C LYS A 11 4.10 -17.82 -4.26
N ASN A 12 4.30 -16.54 -4.57
CA ASN A 12 5.60 -15.89 -4.41
C ASN A 12 5.52 -14.72 -3.43
N LEU A 13 4.65 -14.82 -2.44
CA LEU A 13 4.30 -13.73 -1.54
C LEU A 13 5.52 -13.05 -0.93
N PHE A 14 6.36 -13.82 -0.25
CA PHE A 14 7.50 -13.24 0.46
C PHE A 14 8.52 -12.60 -0.47
N SER A 15 8.81 -13.27 -1.59
CA SER A 15 9.74 -12.72 -2.57
C SER A 15 9.24 -11.42 -3.17
N ILE A 16 7.94 -11.36 -3.46
CA ILE A 16 7.33 -10.18 -4.05
C ILE A 16 7.32 -9.02 -3.06
N ILE A 17 6.94 -9.27 -1.81
CA ILE A 17 6.97 -8.24 -0.77
C ILE A 17 8.39 -7.70 -0.60
N GLU A 18 9.36 -8.58 -0.57
CA GLU A 18 10.76 -8.19 -0.43
C GLU A 18 11.22 -7.32 -1.60
N ASN A 19 10.88 -7.71 -2.82
CA ASN A 19 11.25 -6.94 -4.01
C ASN A 19 10.56 -5.57 -4.05
N VAL A 20 9.29 -5.51 -3.74
CA VAL A 20 8.56 -4.24 -3.69
C VAL A 20 9.17 -3.31 -2.64
N GLY A 21 9.51 -3.84 -1.48
CA GLY A 21 10.12 -3.05 -0.42
C GLY A 21 11.53 -2.60 -0.77
N LYS A 22 12.30 -3.46 -1.45
CA LYS A 22 13.69 -3.17 -1.78
C LYS A 22 13.83 -2.16 -2.92
N TYR A 23 13.02 -2.33 -3.96
CA TYR A 23 13.14 -1.52 -5.18
C TYR A 23 12.14 -0.40 -5.28
N ASN A 24 11.21 -0.30 -4.33
CA ASN A 24 10.17 0.72 -4.32
C ASN A 24 9.36 0.72 -5.62
N GLU A 25 9.03 -0.47 -6.13
CA GLU A 25 8.24 -0.62 -7.34
C GLU A 25 6.82 -1.04 -7.00
N PRO A 26 5.82 -0.19 -7.25
CA PRO A 26 4.43 -0.58 -7.01
C PRO A 26 4.01 -1.76 -7.87
N LEU A 27 3.18 -2.61 -7.32
CA LEU A 27 2.67 -3.79 -8.02
C LEU A 27 1.15 -3.81 -7.92
N CYS A 28 0.48 -3.91 -9.07
CA CYS A 28 -0.96 -4.08 -9.11
C CYS A 28 -1.30 -5.56 -9.05
N ILE A 29 -2.12 -5.95 -8.08
CA ILE A 29 -2.54 -7.34 -7.90
C ILE A 29 -4.00 -7.44 -8.30
N THR A 30 -4.30 -8.29 -9.28
CA THR A 30 -5.65 -8.45 -9.77
C THR A 30 -6.27 -9.72 -9.20
N GLY A 31 -7.43 -9.58 -8.58
CA GLY A 31 -8.21 -10.70 -8.09
C GLY A 31 -9.39 -10.96 -8.99
N LYS A 32 -10.23 -11.89 -8.57
CA LYS A 32 -11.41 -12.27 -9.35
C LYS A 32 -12.43 -11.14 -9.43
N ASN A 33 -12.67 -10.47 -8.31
CA ASN A 33 -13.66 -9.41 -8.21
C ASN A 33 -13.09 -8.10 -7.67
N SER A 34 -11.77 -8.03 -7.48
CA SER A 34 -11.17 -6.83 -6.91
C SER A 34 -9.73 -6.70 -7.35
N GLU A 35 -9.21 -5.48 -7.23
CA GLU A 35 -7.83 -5.17 -7.55
C GLU A 35 -7.22 -4.42 -6.38
N ALA A 36 -5.91 -4.59 -6.20
CA ALA A 36 -5.19 -3.94 -5.11
C ALA A 36 -3.82 -3.53 -5.60
N VAL A 37 -3.21 -2.59 -4.91
CA VAL A 37 -1.85 -2.15 -5.22
C VAL A 37 -0.97 -2.40 -4.00
N LEU A 38 0.17 -3.03 -4.22
CA LEU A 38 1.18 -3.26 -3.19
C LEU A 38 2.27 -2.22 -3.33
N LEU A 39 2.52 -1.49 -2.27
CA LEU A 39 3.54 -0.45 -2.21
C LEU A 39 4.52 -0.72 -1.08
N SER A 40 5.75 -0.23 -1.21
CA SER A 40 6.64 -0.20 -0.06
C SER A 40 6.09 0.79 0.97
N LEU A 41 6.45 0.60 2.23
CA LEU A 41 6.02 1.52 3.27
C LEU A 41 6.56 2.93 3.02
N GLU A 42 7.77 3.01 2.49
CA GLU A 42 8.36 4.30 2.14
C GLU A 42 7.55 5.02 1.07
N ASP A 43 7.17 4.32 0.00
CA ASP A 43 6.35 4.89 -1.06
C ASP A 43 4.99 5.32 -0.54
N TYR A 44 4.39 4.52 0.32
CA TYR A 44 3.11 4.85 0.92
C TYR A 44 3.21 6.13 1.74
N ASN A 45 4.26 6.25 2.56
CA ASN A 45 4.46 7.43 3.38
C ASN A 45 4.69 8.68 2.52
N ASN A 46 5.43 8.54 1.42
CA ASN A 46 5.65 9.65 0.50
C ASN A 46 4.35 10.10 -0.14
N LEU A 47 3.50 9.15 -0.51
CA LEU A 47 2.20 9.45 -1.10
C LEU A 47 1.32 10.23 -0.12
N ILE A 48 1.26 9.77 1.11
CA ILE A 48 0.48 10.43 2.16
C ILE A 48 1.03 11.84 2.43
N ALA A 49 2.35 11.99 2.47
CA ALA A 49 2.95 13.30 2.66
C ALA A 49 2.56 14.27 1.55
N MET A 50 2.53 13.80 0.30
CA MET A 50 2.10 14.61 -0.83
C MET A 50 0.63 15.03 -0.70
N MET A 51 -0.21 14.11 -0.25
CA MET A 51 -1.62 14.41 -0.01
C MET A 51 -1.80 15.43 1.10
N GLU A 52 -1.01 15.34 2.16
CA GLU A 52 -1.06 16.28 3.27
C GLU A 52 -0.68 17.70 2.84
N ILE A 53 0.30 17.83 1.95
CA ILE A 53 0.72 19.12 1.45
C ILE A 53 -0.39 19.77 0.65
N ASN A 54 -1.15 19.00 -0.11
CA ASN A 54 -2.16 19.51 -1.04
C ASN A 54 -3.59 19.42 -0.49
N SER A 55 -3.77 18.93 0.73
CA SER A 55 -5.10 18.69 1.30
C SER A 55 -5.40 19.68 2.41
N ASN A 56 -6.70 19.83 2.72
CA ASN A 56 -7.09 20.67 3.84
C ASN A 56 -6.85 19.94 5.17
N PRO A 57 -6.82 20.69 6.30
CA PRO A 57 -6.53 20.09 7.60
C PRO A 57 -7.51 19.00 8.03
N ALA A 58 -8.77 19.10 7.63
CA ALA A 58 -9.77 18.11 7.97
C ALA A 58 -9.46 16.76 7.33
N LEU A 59 -9.04 16.77 6.07
CA LEU A 59 -8.68 15.56 5.36
C LEU A 59 -7.41 14.95 5.94
N LYS A 60 -6.44 15.78 6.30
CA LYS A 60 -5.21 15.32 6.93
C LYS A 60 -5.51 14.56 8.24
N ARG A 61 -6.36 15.14 9.07
CA ARG A 61 -6.74 14.50 10.34
C ARG A 61 -7.41 13.15 10.11
N LYS A 62 -8.28 13.08 9.11
CA LYS A 62 -8.99 11.86 8.78
C LYS A 62 -8.03 10.77 8.34
N ILE A 63 -7.02 11.10 7.56
CA ILE A 63 -6.01 10.15 7.11
C ILE A 63 -5.20 9.63 8.29
N GLU A 64 -4.80 10.48 9.20
CA GLU A 64 -4.03 10.08 10.38
C GLU A 64 -4.81 9.07 11.22
N GLU A 65 -6.07 9.32 11.47
CA GLU A 65 -6.92 8.41 12.22
C GLU A 65 -7.05 7.08 11.50
N GLY A 66 -7.23 7.11 10.19
CA GLY A 66 -7.35 5.91 9.38
C GLY A 66 -6.07 5.07 9.39
N LEU A 67 -4.92 5.70 9.45
CA LEU A 67 -3.65 5.00 9.46
C LEU A 67 -3.38 4.32 10.81
N ASN A 68 -3.67 5.00 11.89
CA ASN A 68 -3.38 4.45 13.22
C ASN A 68 -4.24 3.25 13.55
N THR A 69 -5.53 3.30 13.28
CA THR A 69 -6.45 2.22 13.64
C THR A 69 -6.22 0.96 12.79
N PRO A 70 -6.18 1.03 11.46
CA PRO A 70 -5.96 -0.17 10.65
C PRO A 70 -4.62 -0.83 10.90
N LEU A 71 -3.56 -0.06 11.14
CA LEU A 71 -2.25 -0.63 11.40
C LEU A 71 -2.21 -1.40 12.70
N LYS A 72 -2.88 -0.92 13.72
CA LYS A 72 -2.98 -1.66 14.98
C LYS A 72 -3.72 -2.97 14.80
N GLU A 73 -4.80 -2.96 14.05
CA GLU A 73 -5.56 -4.17 13.77
C GLU A 73 -4.74 -5.18 12.99
N CYS A 74 -3.97 -4.73 12.04
CA CYS A 74 -3.12 -5.60 11.24
C CYS A 74 -1.99 -6.21 12.07
N LEU A 75 -1.47 -5.48 13.05
CA LEU A 75 -0.36 -5.92 13.88
C LEU A 75 -0.81 -6.75 15.07
N SER A 76 -2.02 -6.59 15.47
CA SER A 76 -2.56 -7.34 16.60
C SER A 76 -3.20 -8.65 16.16
#